data_209c16d218b5bd0c616fa0ff3b551d3a
#
_entry.id   209c16d218b5bd0c616fa0ff3b551d3a
#
_cell.length_a   1.000
_cell.length_b   1.000
_cell.length_c   1.000
_cell.angle_alpha   90.00
_cell.angle_beta   90.00
_cell.angle_gamma   90.00
#
_symmetry.space_group_name_H-M   'P 1'
#
loop_
_entity.id
_entity.type
_entity.pdbx_description
1 polymer ?
#
loop_
_entity_poly.entity_id
_entity_poly.type
_entity_poly.pdbx_seq_one_letter_code
_entity_poly.pdbx_strand_id
1 'polypeptide(L)'
;MNTAKTIDYYNKHAQTFVEGTISVDLGSIYAQFVSRLPDSARILDFGCGSGRDTKYFLSQGYMVDAADGSQELCALASQHAGIPVRHMLFQDLNDVQRYDGIWACSSILHLSRADLKVVLEKMIRALRERGIIYTSFKYGTFE
;
A
#
# COMPACT_ATOMS: atom_id res chain seq x y z
N MET A 1 -8.67 15.59 5.46
CA MET A 1 -8.64 14.68 6.63
C MET A 1 -7.25 14.68 7.24
N ASN A 2 -7.20 14.64 8.55
CA ASN A 2 -5.94 14.66 9.29
C ASN A 2 -5.35 13.25 9.34
N THR A 3 -4.07 13.11 9.02
CA THR A 3 -3.39 11.80 8.99
C THR A 3 -3.45 11.09 10.35
N ALA A 4 -3.25 11.83 11.44
CA ALA A 4 -3.29 11.23 12.79
C ALA A 4 -4.67 10.68 13.13
N LYS A 5 -5.74 11.38 12.74
CA LYS A 5 -7.11 10.90 12.96
C LYS A 5 -7.41 9.66 12.11
N THR A 6 -6.91 9.62 10.89
CA THR A 6 -7.08 8.47 10.01
C THR A 6 -6.40 7.23 10.59
N ILE A 7 -5.18 7.37 11.07
CA ILE A 7 -4.44 6.28 11.69
C ILE A 7 -5.15 5.80 12.96
N ASP A 8 -5.62 6.72 13.79
CA ASP A 8 -6.34 6.38 15.01
C ASP A 8 -7.61 5.58 14.71
N TYR A 9 -8.35 5.98 13.67
CA TYR A 9 -9.53 5.23 13.23
C TYR A 9 -9.16 3.79 12.86
N TYR A 10 -8.12 3.59 12.06
CA TYR A 10 -7.72 2.26 11.64
C TYR A 10 -7.18 1.43 12.81
N ASN A 11 -6.50 2.04 13.78
CA ASN A 11 -6.07 1.32 14.97
C ASN A 11 -7.27 0.80 15.78
N LYS A 12 -8.32 1.61 15.91
CA LYS A 12 -9.52 1.23 16.66
C LYS A 12 -10.37 0.20 15.95
N HIS A 13 -10.34 0.18 14.61
CA HIS A 13 -11.23 -0.65 13.78
C HIS A 13 -10.46 -1.69 12.98
N ALA A 14 -9.19 -1.95 13.33
CA ALA A 14 -8.31 -2.77 12.52
C ALA A 14 -8.87 -4.17 12.24
N GLN A 15 -9.38 -4.85 13.26
CA GLN A 15 -9.90 -6.22 13.08
C GLN A 15 -11.08 -6.24 12.12
N THR A 16 -12.03 -5.32 12.29
CA THR A 16 -13.19 -5.22 11.40
C THR A 16 -12.76 -4.90 9.98
N PHE A 17 -11.81 -3.99 9.81
CA PHE A 17 -11.29 -3.62 8.49
C PHE A 17 -10.66 -4.82 7.79
N VAL A 18 -9.82 -5.57 8.49
CA VAL A 18 -9.16 -6.76 7.93
C VAL A 18 -10.20 -7.79 7.50
N GLU A 19 -11.17 -8.09 8.34
CA GLU A 19 -12.22 -9.05 8.01
C GLU A 19 -13.03 -8.63 6.78
N GLY A 20 -13.28 -7.32 6.63
CA GLY A 20 -14.04 -6.80 5.50
C GLY A 20 -13.26 -6.77 4.19
N THR A 21 -11.95 -6.52 4.23
CA THR A 21 -11.16 -6.32 3.02
C THR A 21 -10.56 -7.59 2.44
N ILE A 22 -10.30 -8.60 3.26
CA ILE A 22 -9.66 -9.84 2.79
C ILE A 22 -10.49 -10.55 1.73
N SER A 23 -11.82 -10.46 1.79
CA SER A 23 -12.71 -11.15 0.86
C SER A 23 -12.93 -10.40 -0.45
N VAL A 24 -12.46 -9.17 -0.60
CA VAL A 24 -12.68 -8.39 -1.83
C VAL A 24 -11.80 -8.93 -2.95
N ASP A 25 -12.41 -9.10 -4.14
CA ASP A 25 -11.70 -9.60 -5.32
C ASP A 25 -11.25 -8.43 -6.21
N LEU A 26 -9.95 -8.31 -6.43
CA LEU A 26 -9.34 -7.31 -7.28
C LEU A 26 -8.59 -7.93 -8.45
N GLY A 27 -8.98 -9.14 -8.85
CA GLY A 27 -8.22 -9.94 -9.81
C GLY A 27 -7.84 -9.21 -11.10
N SER A 28 -8.78 -8.47 -11.72
CA SER A 28 -8.51 -7.77 -12.97
C SER A 28 -7.53 -6.60 -12.77
N ILE A 29 -7.61 -5.93 -11.63
CA ILE A 29 -6.71 -4.81 -11.32
C ILE A 29 -5.31 -5.33 -11.04
N TYR A 30 -5.18 -6.43 -10.30
CA TYR A 30 -3.90 -7.09 -10.11
C TYR A 30 -3.27 -7.47 -11.45
N ALA A 31 -4.04 -8.07 -12.34
CA ALA A 31 -3.53 -8.51 -13.64
C ALA A 31 -2.98 -7.33 -14.46
N GLN A 32 -3.67 -6.20 -14.45
CA GLN A 32 -3.21 -5.01 -15.16
C GLN A 32 -1.90 -4.49 -14.60
N PHE A 33 -1.76 -4.49 -13.28
CA PHE A 33 -0.55 -4.01 -12.63
C PHE A 33 0.63 -4.94 -12.93
N VAL A 34 0.48 -6.23 -12.68
CA VAL A 34 1.59 -7.18 -12.84
C VAL A 34 1.99 -7.36 -14.31
N SER A 35 1.07 -7.12 -15.25
CA SER A 35 1.39 -7.24 -16.68
C SER A 35 2.47 -6.25 -17.13
N ARG A 36 2.69 -5.20 -16.35
CA ARG A 36 3.67 -4.16 -16.65
C ARG A 36 4.97 -4.31 -15.86
N LEU A 37 5.08 -5.36 -15.06
CA LEU A 37 6.25 -5.59 -14.22
C LEU A 37 7.17 -6.64 -14.82
N PRO A 38 8.49 -6.54 -14.58
CA PRO A 38 9.40 -7.64 -14.95
C PRO A 38 9.15 -8.86 -14.07
N ASP A 39 9.65 -10.01 -14.51
CA ASP A 39 9.59 -11.22 -13.70
C ASP A 39 10.33 -11.00 -12.38
N SER A 40 9.80 -11.56 -11.30
CA SER A 40 10.39 -11.46 -9.97
C SER A 40 10.58 -10.01 -9.51
N ALA A 41 9.70 -9.13 -9.94
CA ALA A 41 9.76 -7.71 -9.57
C ALA A 41 9.66 -7.50 -8.07
N ARG A 42 10.23 -6.39 -7.61
CA ARG A 42 10.08 -5.93 -6.23
C ARG A 42 8.97 -4.91 -6.17
N ILE A 43 7.99 -5.17 -5.32
CA ILE A 43 6.79 -4.34 -5.17
C ILE A 43 6.76 -3.77 -3.75
N LEU A 44 6.40 -2.50 -3.63
CA LEU A 44 6.05 -1.90 -2.34
C LEU A 44 4.53 -1.84 -2.25
N ASP A 45 3.97 -2.53 -1.26
CA ASP A 45 2.55 -2.41 -0.91
C ASP A 45 2.43 -1.27 0.10
N PHE A 46 2.09 -0.09 -0.40
CA PHE A 46 2.17 1.17 0.33
C PHE A 46 0.81 1.51 0.94
N GLY A 47 0.70 1.30 2.24
CA GLY A 47 -0.58 1.32 2.94
C GLY A 47 -1.29 -0.02 2.79
N CYS A 48 -0.65 -1.09 3.26
CA CYS A 48 -1.07 -2.45 2.96
C CYS A 48 -2.34 -2.89 3.70
N GLY A 49 -2.77 -2.15 4.71
CA GLY A 49 -3.99 -2.46 5.45
C GLY A 49 -4.01 -3.87 5.98
N SER A 50 -4.92 -4.68 5.47
CA SER A 50 -5.10 -6.07 5.91
C SER A 50 -3.99 -7.02 5.49
N GLY A 51 -3.13 -6.61 4.56
CA GLY A 51 -2.14 -7.49 3.97
C GLY A 51 -2.68 -8.36 2.84
N ARG A 52 -3.91 -8.14 2.41
CA ARG A 52 -4.55 -8.90 1.31
C ARG A 52 -3.72 -8.86 0.04
N ASP A 53 -3.33 -7.67 -0.39
CA ASP A 53 -2.60 -7.49 -1.65
C ASP A 53 -1.16 -7.99 -1.52
N THR A 54 -0.54 -7.73 -0.36
CA THR A 54 0.79 -8.26 -0.05
C THR A 54 0.82 -9.77 -0.21
N LYS A 55 -0.14 -10.46 0.40
CA LYS A 55 -0.22 -11.92 0.32
C LYS A 55 -0.40 -12.39 -1.12
N TYR A 56 -1.25 -11.70 -1.87
CA TYR A 56 -1.47 -12.04 -3.28
C TYR A 56 -0.17 -11.95 -4.09
N PHE A 57 0.53 -10.82 -3.99
CA PHE A 57 1.76 -10.63 -4.77
C PHE A 57 2.84 -11.63 -4.37
N LEU A 58 2.97 -11.93 -3.09
CA LEU A 58 3.90 -12.97 -2.64
C LEU A 58 3.56 -14.32 -3.25
N SER A 59 2.27 -14.66 -3.32
CA SER A 59 1.81 -15.94 -3.90
C SER A 59 2.11 -16.05 -5.38
N GLN A 60 2.30 -14.91 -6.06
CA GLN A 60 2.61 -14.86 -7.49
C GLN A 60 4.12 -14.81 -7.77
N GLY A 61 4.95 -14.92 -6.75
CA GLY A 61 6.39 -15.00 -6.91
C GLY A 61 7.12 -13.66 -6.89
N TYR A 62 6.44 -12.57 -6.53
CA TYR A 62 7.07 -11.26 -6.42
C TYR A 62 7.74 -11.08 -5.06
N MET A 63 8.74 -10.21 -5.02
CA MET A 63 9.33 -9.75 -3.77
C MET A 63 8.51 -8.56 -3.29
N VAL A 64 8.05 -8.59 -2.03
CA VAL A 64 7.15 -7.55 -1.54
C VAL A 64 7.67 -6.98 -0.23
N ASP A 65 7.77 -5.64 -0.19
CA ASP A 65 7.88 -4.89 1.06
C ASP A 65 6.51 -4.28 1.31
N ALA A 66 6.06 -4.29 2.55
CA ALA A 66 4.76 -3.74 2.93
C ALA A 66 4.93 -2.74 4.06
N ALA A 67 4.10 -1.71 4.04
CA ALA A 67 4.13 -0.64 5.05
C ALA A 67 2.72 -0.14 5.32
N ASP A 68 2.48 0.28 6.55
CA ASP A 68 1.21 0.89 6.94
C ASP A 68 1.44 1.84 8.11
N GLY A 69 0.58 2.86 8.22
CA GLY A 69 0.65 3.84 9.28
C GLY A 69 -0.03 3.40 10.57
N SER A 70 -0.80 2.33 10.54
CA SER A 70 -1.49 1.80 11.71
C SER A 70 -0.71 0.62 12.29
N GLN A 71 -0.24 0.77 13.52
CA GLN A 71 0.50 -0.29 14.20
C GLN A 71 -0.34 -1.56 14.31
N GLU A 72 -1.63 -1.42 14.60
CA GLU A 72 -2.53 -2.56 14.73
C GLU A 72 -2.69 -3.29 13.40
N LEU A 73 -2.86 -2.56 12.31
CA LEU A 73 -2.94 -3.16 10.97
C LEU A 73 -1.62 -3.82 10.57
N CYS A 74 -0.48 -3.22 10.92
CA CYS A 74 0.82 -3.85 10.65
C CYS A 74 0.93 -5.23 11.29
N ALA A 75 0.48 -5.36 12.54
CA ALA A 75 0.52 -6.64 13.24
C ALA A 75 -0.38 -7.68 12.57
N LEU A 76 -1.61 -7.29 12.23
CA LEU A 76 -2.56 -8.19 11.57
C LEU A 76 -2.10 -8.56 10.17
N ALA A 77 -1.58 -7.59 9.41
CA ALA A 77 -1.08 -7.82 8.06
C ALA A 77 0.14 -8.74 8.06
N SER A 78 1.06 -8.54 9.00
CA SER A 78 2.23 -9.43 9.14
C SER A 78 1.80 -10.87 9.37
N GLN A 79 0.82 -11.06 10.24
CA GLN A 79 0.30 -12.39 10.54
C GLN A 79 -0.37 -13.00 9.31
N HIS A 80 -1.15 -12.22 8.58
CA HIS A 80 -1.89 -12.69 7.41
C HIS A 80 -0.96 -13.01 6.24
N ALA A 81 0.00 -12.13 5.96
CA ALA A 81 0.87 -12.25 4.80
C ALA A 81 2.14 -13.08 5.07
N GLY A 82 2.52 -13.23 6.34
CA GLY A 82 3.69 -14.03 6.70
C GLY A 82 5.02 -13.32 6.53
N ILE A 83 5.03 -11.98 6.44
CA ILE A 83 6.25 -11.18 6.38
C ILE A 83 6.16 -10.02 7.36
N PRO A 84 7.30 -9.44 7.78
CA PRO A 84 7.27 -8.22 8.57
C PRO A 84 6.66 -7.07 7.76
N VAL A 85 5.86 -6.23 8.42
CA VAL A 85 5.27 -5.04 7.81
C VAL A 85 5.83 -3.81 8.53
N ARG A 86 6.35 -2.86 7.76
CA ARG A 86 6.93 -1.63 8.32
C ARG A 86 5.82 -0.71 8.84
N HIS A 87 5.95 -0.28 10.08
CA HIS A 87 5.07 0.73 10.66
C HIS A 87 5.67 2.10 10.36
N MET A 88 5.10 2.81 9.39
CA MET A 88 5.61 4.12 8.98
C MET A 88 4.51 4.95 8.33
N LEU A 89 4.64 6.25 8.43
CA LEU A 89 3.79 7.18 7.68
C LEU A 89 4.23 7.22 6.22
N PHE A 90 3.32 7.58 5.32
CA PHE A 90 3.64 7.74 3.90
C PHE A 90 4.77 8.76 3.70
N GLN A 91 4.75 9.83 4.48
CA GLN A 91 5.74 10.90 4.40
C GLN A 91 7.16 10.45 4.77
N ASP A 92 7.27 9.30 5.42
CA ASP A 92 8.57 8.78 5.88
C ASP A 92 9.25 7.89 4.84
N LEU A 93 8.65 7.70 3.68
CA LEU A 93 9.27 6.90 2.62
C LEU A 93 10.55 7.58 2.14
N ASN A 94 11.68 6.87 2.23
CA ASN A 94 12.98 7.41 1.85
C ASN A 94 13.81 6.47 0.98
N ASP A 95 13.21 5.39 0.50
CA ASP A 95 13.88 4.47 -0.42
C ASP A 95 14.21 5.18 -1.74
N VAL A 96 15.28 4.75 -2.39
CA VAL A 96 15.72 5.31 -3.66
C VAL A 96 15.93 4.18 -4.66
N GLN A 97 15.25 4.24 -5.80
CA GLN A 97 15.39 3.28 -6.90
C GLN A 97 15.38 1.83 -6.42
N ARG A 98 14.40 1.50 -5.60
CA ARG A 98 14.32 0.18 -4.96
C ARG A 98 13.23 -0.70 -5.59
N TYR A 99 12.14 -0.11 -6.08
CA TYR A 99 10.95 -0.87 -6.47
C TYR A 99 10.67 -0.80 -7.96
N ASP A 100 10.25 -1.91 -8.51
CA ASP A 100 9.72 -1.98 -9.89
C ASP A 100 8.28 -1.50 -9.94
N GLY A 101 7.54 -1.68 -8.86
CA GLY A 101 6.16 -1.22 -8.75
C GLY A 101 5.82 -0.77 -7.35
N ILE A 102 4.99 0.25 -7.24
CA ILE A 102 4.41 0.68 -5.97
C ILE A 102 2.89 0.56 -6.11
N TRP A 103 2.32 -0.19 -5.19
CA TRP A 103 0.88 -0.45 -5.12
C TRP A 103 0.30 0.32 -3.95
N ALA A 104 -0.54 1.32 -4.23
CA ALA A 104 -1.15 2.17 -3.21
C ALA A 104 -2.66 2.15 -3.40
N CYS A 105 -3.27 1.01 -3.07
CA CYS A 105 -4.69 0.77 -3.28
C CYS A 105 -5.50 1.43 -2.18
N SER A 106 -6.21 2.51 -2.53
CA SER A 106 -7.07 3.26 -1.62
C SER A 106 -6.37 3.71 -0.34
N SER A 107 -5.07 3.94 -0.40
CA SER A 107 -4.29 4.23 0.79
C SER A 107 -3.94 5.71 0.93
N ILE A 108 -3.42 6.32 -0.13
CA ILE A 108 -2.95 7.71 -0.06
C ILE A 108 -4.06 8.74 -0.26
N LEU A 109 -5.28 8.28 -0.46
CA LEU A 109 -6.44 9.14 -0.71
C LEU A 109 -6.81 10.05 0.47
N HIS A 110 -6.35 9.72 1.67
CA HIS A 110 -6.64 10.49 2.88
C HIS A 110 -5.68 11.66 3.09
N LEU A 111 -4.65 11.80 2.27
CA LEU A 111 -3.68 12.86 2.41
C LEU A 111 -4.23 14.19 1.88
N SER A 112 -3.80 15.30 2.48
CA SER A 112 -4.05 16.62 1.92
C SER A 112 -3.34 16.75 0.58
N ARG A 113 -3.73 17.75 -0.24
CA ARG A 113 -3.07 17.97 -1.53
C ARG A 113 -1.57 18.22 -1.38
N ALA A 114 -1.19 19.00 -0.38
CA ALA A 114 0.22 19.31 -0.14
C ALA A 114 0.99 18.05 0.26
N ASP A 115 0.44 17.25 1.15
CA ASP A 115 1.07 16.01 1.60
C ASP A 115 1.12 14.99 0.48
N LEU A 116 0.05 14.90 -0.31
CA LEU A 116 -0.01 13.98 -1.45
C LEU A 116 1.10 14.28 -2.46
N LYS A 117 1.33 15.56 -2.76
CA LYS A 117 2.39 15.95 -3.68
C LYS A 117 3.75 15.49 -3.18
N VAL A 118 4.04 15.72 -1.90
CA VAL A 118 5.30 15.31 -1.29
C VAL A 118 5.46 13.79 -1.34
N VAL A 119 4.39 13.06 -1.00
CA VAL A 119 4.43 11.60 -1.00
C VAL A 119 4.63 11.05 -2.41
N LEU A 120 3.94 11.60 -3.41
CA LEU A 120 4.12 11.16 -4.80
C LEU A 120 5.55 11.38 -5.29
N GLU A 121 6.16 12.49 -4.92
CA GLU A 121 7.57 12.74 -5.26
C GLU A 121 8.49 11.68 -4.64
N LYS A 122 8.22 11.30 -3.38
CA LYS A 122 8.98 10.26 -2.71
C LYS A 122 8.76 8.89 -3.34
N MET A 123 7.53 8.60 -3.76
CA MET A 123 7.22 7.35 -4.46
C MET A 123 8.00 7.26 -5.78
N ILE A 124 8.02 8.34 -6.55
CA ILE A 124 8.77 8.39 -7.80
C ILE A 124 10.26 8.14 -7.55
N ARG A 125 10.81 8.74 -6.50
CA ARG A 125 12.22 8.54 -6.15
C ARG A 125 12.52 7.11 -5.73
N ALA A 126 11.54 6.43 -5.12
CA ALA A 126 11.68 5.06 -4.67
C ALA A 126 11.60 4.05 -5.83
N LEU A 127 11.12 4.47 -6.99
CA LEU A 127 11.00 3.61 -8.15
C LEU A 127 12.32 3.45 -8.90
N ARG A 128 12.55 2.26 -9.42
CA ARG A 128 13.58 2.01 -10.42
C ARG A 128 13.18 2.63 -11.74
N GLU A 129 14.13 2.78 -12.65
CA GLU A 129 13.84 3.22 -14.01
C GLU A 129 12.76 2.31 -14.61
N ARG A 130 11.77 2.92 -15.27
CA ARG A 130 10.59 2.25 -15.85
C ARG A 130 9.66 1.64 -14.79
N GLY A 131 9.84 2.00 -13.53
CA GLY A 131 8.92 1.58 -12.48
C GLY A 131 7.55 2.19 -12.67
N ILE A 132 6.53 1.54 -12.09
CA ILE A 132 5.15 1.97 -12.23
C ILE A 132 4.50 2.16 -10.86
N ILE A 133 3.50 3.01 -10.82
CA ILE A 133 2.67 3.24 -9.63
C ILE A 133 1.24 2.90 -9.98
N TYR A 134 0.59 2.09 -9.15
CA TYR A 134 -0.86 1.98 -9.12
C TYR A 134 -1.37 2.72 -7.91
N THR A 135 -2.38 3.55 -8.10
CA THR A 135 -3.07 4.18 -6.99
C THR A 135 -4.54 4.25 -7.33
N SER A 136 -5.38 4.14 -6.32
CA SER A 136 -6.81 4.29 -6.46
C SER A 136 -7.34 5.28 -5.44
N PHE A 137 -8.35 6.03 -5.85
CA PHE A 137 -9.05 6.99 -5.01
C PHE A 137 -10.53 6.71 -5.08
N LYS A 138 -11.25 6.99 -4.02
CA LYS A 138 -12.70 6.90 -4.09
C LYS A 138 -13.23 7.93 -5.06
N TYR A 139 -14.16 7.51 -5.89
CA TYR A 139 -14.84 8.38 -6.83
C TYR A 139 -15.96 9.11 -6.11
N GLY A 140 -16.10 10.41 -6.38
CA GLY A 140 -17.18 11.20 -5.81
C GLY A 140 -16.68 12.31 -4.91
N THR A 141 -17.64 12.97 -4.28
CA THR A 141 -17.37 14.13 -3.41
C THR A 141 -17.31 13.68 -1.98
N PHE A 142 -16.12 13.46 -1.47
CA PHE A 142 -15.99 13.35 -0.04
C PHE A 142 -14.58 13.72 0.36
N GLU A 143 -14.43 14.05 1.59
CA GLU A 143 -13.17 14.51 2.16
C GLU A 143 -12.59 13.52 3.14
#